data_92aab5195a7d367858a9df5f80f904dd
#
_entry.id   92aab5195a7d367858a9df5f80f904dd
#
_cell.length_a   1.000
_cell.length_b   1.000
_cell.length_c   1.000
_cell.angle_alpha   90.00
_cell.angle_beta   90.00
_cell.angle_gamma   90.00
#
_symmetry.space_group_name_H-M   'P 1'
#
loop_
_entity.id
_entity.type
_entity.pdbx_description
1 polymer ?
#
loop_
_entity_poly.entity_id
_entity_poly.type
_entity_poly.pdbx_seq_one_letter_code
_entity_poly.pdbx_strand_id
1 'polypeptide(L)'
;MKIVVVGAAPTGLGLAYRLNEIRKEHPEEAEDVELVLLEQESFAGGLSRTVTDKKGFLWDMGGHITFNHNYPYYEEATKWAVDEWNDLQRNCLVDMNYLFGEKGIHLVPYPAQFAVPLFPENVKKSCLKDLKERYENYGEMDAKAPRTFEEWILKHFGPTILDTFFKPYTRKVWTVETEEMSPNWVGTRVAKLPQEKLEELCALDPEQLQKADFGWGPNAVFCFPKYGGTGNVWKSMASKLPQEWFKYNAEVTNIDVKGKSVTYTDKVSGEVQKMDYDVLVNTAPIDQLVKSTKICSELDVEHNKVFIVGVGLELPVTKFCEPFTWLYFPDPAVPFYRVTFLSRYGEVTPDSSKYWSVMCECARKEADPVTEEEITGLAIEGLITKGIITRDQIVSVYSTTLDYGYPIPTIMRDSELARAHTVLEDNSIFSRGRFGGWKYEVSNQDHCFVQGRELIDRLVLGIPEKAYKTGVVSRKTA
;
A
#
# COMPACT_ATOMS: atom_id res chain seq x y z
N MET A 1 -19.83 13.60 23.28
CA MET A 1 -19.90 12.88 21.98
C MET A 1 -19.04 11.62 22.09
N LYS A 2 -19.65 10.44 21.86
CA LYS A 2 -18.94 9.16 21.91
C LYS A 2 -18.56 8.71 20.50
N ILE A 3 -17.25 8.62 20.25
CA ILE A 3 -16.67 8.17 18.98
C ILE A 3 -16.15 6.74 19.17
N VAL A 4 -16.68 5.80 18.39
CA VAL A 4 -16.17 4.43 18.32
C VAL A 4 -15.46 4.24 17.01
N VAL A 5 -14.21 3.77 17.05
CA VAL A 5 -13.36 3.50 15.90
C VAL A 5 -13.19 1.99 15.74
N VAL A 6 -13.47 1.46 14.57
CA VAL A 6 -13.21 0.06 14.23
C VAL A 6 -11.81 -0.02 13.62
N GLY A 7 -10.86 -0.53 14.39
CA GLY A 7 -9.46 -0.72 14.04
C GLY A 7 -8.49 0.31 14.64
N ALA A 8 -7.33 -0.17 15.09
CA ALA A 8 -6.21 0.62 15.63
C ALA A 8 -4.98 0.57 14.68
N ALA A 9 -5.23 0.72 13.38
CA ALA A 9 -4.23 0.87 12.33
C ALA A 9 -3.90 2.36 12.10
N PRO A 10 -3.04 2.75 11.13
CA PRO A 10 -2.64 4.14 10.92
C PRO A 10 -3.77 5.18 10.97
N THR A 11 -4.96 4.87 10.41
CA THR A 11 -6.11 5.79 10.42
C THR A 11 -6.68 6.00 11.82
N GLY A 12 -6.95 4.90 12.54
CA GLY A 12 -7.46 4.98 13.93
C GLY A 12 -6.46 5.65 14.87
N LEU A 13 -5.17 5.36 14.69
CA LEU A 13 -4.11 5.96 15.49
C LEU A 13 -3.89 7.44 15.14
N GLY A 14 -4.03 7.85 13.89
CA GLY A 14 -3.97 9.26 13.49
C GLY A 14 -5.10 10.08 14.12
N LEU A 15 -6.30 9.51 14.19
CA LEU A 15 -7.43 10.10 14.90
C LEU A 15 -7.16 10.21 16.40
N ALA A 16 -6.69 9.14 17.04
CA ALA A 16 -6.40 9.10 18.46
C ALA A 16 -5.25 10.05 18.84
N TYR A 17 -4.17 10.07 18.06
CA TYR A 17 -3.04 10.97 18.27
C TYR A 17 -3.50 12.44 18.21
N ARG A 18 -4.27 12.81 17.20
CA ARG A 18 -4.77 14.20 17.08
C ARG A 18 -5.77 14.57 18.18
N LEU A 19 -6.66 13.67 18.58
CA LEU A 19 -7.54 13.95 19.72
C LEU A 19 -6.75 14.19 21.02
N ASN A 20 -5.65 13.43 21.22
CA ASN A 20 -4.77 13.65 22.37
C ASN A 20 -4.08 15.02 22.35
N GLU A 21 -3.78 15.55 21.15
CA GLU A 21 -3.29 16.93 20.99
C GLU A 21 -4.41 17.96 21.27
N ILE A 22 -5.59 17.80 20.64
CA ILE A 22 -6.73 18.71 20.83
C ILE A 22 -7.08 18.83 22.30
N ARG A 23 -7.06 17.73 23.06
CA ARG A 23 -7.31 17.75 24.52
C ARG A 23 -6.29 18.60 25.29
N LYS A 24 -5.09 18.80 24.78
CA LYS A 24 -4.04 19.64 25.41
C LYS A 24 -4.10 21.07 24.91
N GLU A 25 -4.38 21.27 23.62
CA GLU A 25 -4.35 22.59 22.98
C GLU A 25 -5.69 23.34 23.11
N HIS A 26 -6.80 22.60 23.05
CA HIS A 26 -8.18 23.08 23.03
C HIS A 26 -9.06 22.20 23.94
N PRO A 27 -8.80 22.13 25.26
CA PRO A 27 -9.50 21.22 26.15
C PRO A 27 -11.02 21.41 26.14
N GLU A 28 -11.49 22.66 25.98
CA GLU A 28 -12.91 23.01 25.92
C GLU A 28 -13.66 22.38 24.73
N GLU A 29 -12.97 22.13 23.62
CA GLU A 29 -13.57 21.51 22.42
C GLU A 29 -13.64 19.98 22.53
N ALA A 30 -12.83 19.39 23.40
CA ALA A 30 -12.69 17.94 23.53
C ALA A 30 -13.14 17.39 24.91
N GLU A 31 -13.64 18.24 25.81
CA GLU A 31 -14.05 17.83 27.16
C GLU A 31 -15.08 16.71 27.18
N ASP A 32 -16.10 16.83 26.30
CA ASP A 32 -17.19 15.86 26.19
C ASP A 32 -16.96 14.77 25.12
N VAL A 33 -15.72 14.63 24.59
CA VAL A 33 -15.40 13.62 23.58
C VAL A 33 -14.89 12.35 24.25
N GLU A 34 -15.66 11.27 24.18
CA GLU A 34 -15.24 9.90 24.55
C GLU A 34 -14.74 9.18 23.31
N LEU A 35 -13.56 8.56 23.37
CA LEU A 35 -12.97 7.78 22.27
C LEU A 35 -12.78 6.33 22.68
N VAL A 36 -13.19 5.39 21.80
CA VAL A 36 -12.90 3.97 21.95
C VAL A 36 -12.45 3.40 20.61
N LEU A 37 -11.28 2.75 20.58
CA LEU A 37 -10.81 1.98 19.42
C LEU A 37 -11.02 0.49 19.72
N LEU A 38 -11.76 -0.20 18.84
CA LEU A 38 -11.97 -1.64 18.88
C LEU A 38 -11.01 -2.31 17.90
N GLU A 39 -9.99 -3.01 18.40
CA GLU A 39 -8.98 -3.69 17.60
C GLU A 39 -9.09 -5.20 17.78
N GLN A 40 -9.24 -5.94 16.68
CA GLN A 40 -9.41 -7.41 16.73
C GLN A 40 -8.13 -8.17 17.12
N GLU A 41 -6.96 -7.56 16.90
CA GLU A 41 -5.69 -8.15 17.29
C GLU A 41 -5.32 -7.73 18.73
N SER A 42 -4.32 -8.41 19.29
CA SER A 42 -3.79 -8.08 20.62
C SER A 42 -2.88 -6.84 20.61
N PHE A 43 -2.70 -6.19 19.48
CA PHE A 43 -1.83 -5.03 19.28
C PHE A 43 -2.26 -4.18 18.07
N ALA A 44 -1.86 -2.91 18.08
CA ALA A 44 -2.14 -1.96 17.01
C ALA A 44 -1.25 -2.18 15.77
N GLY A 45 -1.72 -1.71 14.59
CA GLY A 45 -0.94 -1.65 13.36
C GLY A 45 -1.69 -2.14 12.11
N GLY A 46 -2.64 -3.05 12.25
CA GLY A 46 -3.40 -3.60 11.10
C GLY A 46 -2.49 -4.17 10.00
N LEU A 47 -2.63 -3.73 8.76
CA LEU A 47 -1.76 -4.15 7.67
C LEU A 47 -0.33 -3.58 7.78
N SER A 48 -0.10 -2.57 8.60
CA SER A 48 1.26 -2.04 8.88
C SER A 48 1.93 -2.72 10.07
N ARG A 49 1.43 -3.90 10.49
CA ARG A 49 2.03 -4.69 11.58
C ARG A 49 3.31 -5.38 11.14
N THR A 50 4.14 -5.72 12.13
CA THR A 50 5.29 -6.62 12.00
C THR A 50 5.08 -7.82 12.94
N VAL A 51 5.39 -9.00 12.46
CA VAL A 51 5.34 -10.24 13.24
C VAL A 51 6.72 -10.85 13.37
N THR A 52 6.94 -11.61 14.44
CA THR A 52 8.17 -12.35 14.66
C THR A 52 7.91 -13.83 14.43
N ASP A 53 8.71 -14.49 13.59
CA ASP A 53 8.61 -15.91 13.37
C ASP A 53 9.28 -16.73 14.49
N LYS A 54 9.14 -18.06 14.43
CA LYS A 54 9.70 -18.98 15.44
C LYS A 54 11.24 -18.97 15.50
N LYS A 55 11.92 -18.43 14.50
CA LYS A 55 13.38 -18.32 14.42
C LYS A 55 13.89 -16.92 14.80
N GLY A 56 12.98 -15.98 15.10
CA GLY A 56 13.31 -14.63 15.51
C GLY A 56 13.45 -13.61 14.37
N PHE A 57 13.13 -13.98 13.12
CA PHE A 57 13.05 -13.02 12.03
C PHE A 57 11.77 -12.19 12.14
N LEU A 58 11.87 -10.92 11.79
CA LEU A 58 10.74 -10.01 11.74
C LEU A 58 10.23 -9.85 10.30
N TRP A 59 8.91 -9.92 10.15
CA TRP A 59 8.25 -9.83 8.85
C TRP A 59 7.16 -8.77 8.87
N ASP A 60 7.29 -7.79 7.97
CA ASP A 60 6.23 -6.83 7.68
C ASP A 60 5.19 -7.45 6.74
N MET A 61 4.00 -6.87 6.69
CA MET A 61 2.92 -7.36 5.81
C MET A 61 3.01 -6.72 4.40
N GLY A 62 4.22 -6.62 3.86
CA GLY A 62 4.57 -6.02 2.57
C GLY A 62 5.76 -5.10 2.67
N GLY A 63 6.30 -4.65 1.55
CA GLY A 63 7.43 -3.71 1.51
C GLY A 63 7.02 -2.32 1.99
N HIS A 64 6.70 -2.22 3.27
CA HIS A 64 6.29 -0.99 3.91
C HIS A 64 7.51 -0.15 4.27
N ILE A 65 7.60 1.04 3.68
CA ILE A 65 8.61 2.04 3.98
C ILE A 65 7.94 3.29 4.53
N THR A 66 8.65 4.05 5.35
CA THR A 66 8.16 5.31 5.89
C THR A 66 8.70 6.45 5.05
N PHE A 67 7.85 7.03 4.25
CA PHE A 67 8.09 8.29 3.56
C PHE A 67 6.86 9.17 3.69
N ASN A 68 7.04 10.45 3.49
CA ASN A 68 5.94 11.38 3.62
C ASN A 68 5.66 12.06 2.27
N HIS A 69 4.38 12.09 1.87
CA HIS A 69 3.91 12.80 0.68
C HIS A 69 3.62 14.28 1.02
N ASN A 70 4.62 14.99 1.56
CA ASN A 70 4.50 16.37 2.06
C ASN A 70 3.52 16.51 3.23
N TYR A 71 3.52 15.54 4.17
CA TYR A 71 2.80 15.59 5.43
C TYR A 71 3.77 15.70 6.62
N PRO A 72 4.30 16.89 6.95
CA PRO A 72 5.22 17.07 8.08
C PRO A 72 4.64 16.55 9.40
N TYR A 73 3.33 16.70 9.58
CA TYR A 73 2.60 16.18 10.74
C TYR A 73 2.75 14.66 10.93
N TYR A 74 2.72 13.90 9.84
CA TYR A 74 2.97 12.45 9.90
C TYR A 74 4.41 12.14 10.32
N GLU A 75 5.37 12.87 9.79
CA GLU A 75 6.78 12.71 10.13
C GLU A 75 7.04 13.03 11.61
N GLU A 76 6.49 14.11 12.13
CA GLU A 76 6.57 14.50 13.55
C GLU A 76 5.97 13.41 14.45
N ALA A 77 4.78 12.91 14.11
CA ALA A 77 4.09 11.88 14.88
C ALA A 77 4.84 10.54 14.90
N THR A 78 5.43 10.13 13.77
CA THR A 78 6.20 8.88 13.71
C THR A 78 7.53 9.00 14.45
N LYS A 79 8.21 10.14 14.40
CA LYS A 79 9.40 10.44 15.20
C LYS A 79 9.10 10.56 16.70
N TRP A 80 7.93 11.06 17.06
CA TRP A 80 7.46 11.00 18.45
C TRP A 80 7.21 9.56 18.93
N ALA A 81 6.76 8.68 18.03
CA ALA A 81 6.49 7.28 18.37
C ALA A 81 7.78 6.47 18.54
N VAL A 82 8.79 6.67 17.69
CA VAL A 82 10.05 5.90 17.64
C VAL A 82 11.23 6.84 17.54
N ASP A 83 12.26 6.62 18.35
CA ASP A 83 13.44 7.50 18.45
C ASP A 83 14.54 7.15 17.43
N GLU A 84 14.70 5.84 17.09
CA GLU A 84 15.80 5.38 16.23
C GLU A 84 15.34 4.97 14.83
N TRP A 85 15.89 5.65 13.82
CA TRP A 85 15.57 5.47 12.41
C TRP A 85 16.82 5.24 11.57
N ASN A 86 16.67 4.46 10.52
CA ASN A 86 17.61 4.36 9.42
C ASN A 86 17.11 5.19 8.23
N ASP A 87 17.97 6.04 7.70
CA ASP A 87 17.73 6.74 6.44
C ASP A 87 18.33 5.91 5.31
N LEU A 88 17.52 5.59 4.32
CA LEU A 88 17.86 4.65 3.26
C LEU A 88 17.68 5.31 1.90
N GLN A 89 18.66 5.08 1.02
CA GLN A 89 18.54 5.42 -0.40
C GLN A 89 17.71 4.35 -1.11
N ARG A 90 16.73 4.78 -1.89
CA ARG A 90 16.02 3.88 -2.78
C ARG A 90 16.97 3.35 -3.84
N ASN A 91 17.16 2.04 -3.86
CA ASN A 91 17.85 1.36 -4.94
C ASN A 91 16.98 0.21 -5.41
N CYS A 92 16.18 0.47 -6.45
CA CYS A 92 15.26 -0.50 -6.99
C CYS A 92 15.36 -0.56 -8.51
N LEU A 93 15.31 -1.77 -9.04
CA LEU A 93 15.34 -2.08 -10.46
C LEU A 93 14.16 -2.97 -10.84
N VAL A 94 13.95 -3.14 -12.14
CA VAL A 94 12.89 -3.99 -12.71
C VAL A 94 13.54 -5.11 -13.50
N ASP A 95 13.15 -6.35 -13.25
CA ASP A 95 13.58 -7.49 -14.06
C ASP A 95 12.75 -7.58 -15.35
N MET A 96 13.38 -7.24 -16.45
CA MET A 96 12.78 -7.29 -17.79
C MET A 96 13.30 -8.49 -18.62
N ASN A 97 13.84 -9.52 -17.96
CA ASN A 97 14.49 -10.67 -18.62
C ASN A 97 13.59 -11.39 -19.63
N TYR A 98 12.28 -11.42 -19.39
CA TYR A 98 11.32 -12.03 -20.32
C TYR A 98 11.29 -11.38 -21.71
N LEU A 99 11.77 -10.14 -21.89
CA LEU A 99 11.91 -9.49 -23.19
C LEU A 99 13.13 -9.99 -23.97
N PHE A 100 14.13 -10.54 -23.28
CA PHE A 100 15.39 -10.99 -23.89
C PHE A 100 15.36 -12.47 -24.24
N GLY A 101 14.41 -13.24 -23.70
CA GLY A 101 14.30 -14.69 -23.94
C GLY A 101 15.44 -15.52 -23.32
N GLU A 102 16.16 -14.97 -22.36
CA GLU A 102 17.29 -15.60 -21.68
C GLU A 102 16.85 -16.22 -20.35
N LYS A 103 17.72 -17.04 -19.75
CA LYS A 103 17.52 -17.53 -18.37
C LYS A 103 18.18 -16.56 -17.38
N GLY A 104 17.59 -16.43 -16.19
CA GLY A 104 18.15 -15.62 -15.10
C GLY A 104 17.44 -14.31 -14.90
N ILE A 105 18.20 -13.23 -14.71
CA ILE A 105 17.71 -11.91 -14.37
C ILE A 105 18.35 -10.86 -15.29
N HIS A 106 17.56 -9.89 -15.76
CA HIS A 106 18.03 -8.75 -16.54
C HIS A 106 17.40 -7.48 -15.98
N LEU A 107 18.18 -6.75 -15.21
CA LEU A 107 17.70 -5.60 -14.44
C LEU A 107 17.85 -4.30 -15.23
N VAL A 108 16.77 -3.55 -15.31
CA VAL A 108 16.75 -2.19 -15.86
C VAL A 108 16.31 -1.19 -14.78
N PRO A 109 16.71 0.10 -14.89
CA PRO A 109 16.28 1.12 -13.95
C PRO A 109 14.75 1.25 -13.84
N TYR A 110 14.28 1.66 -12.65
CA TYR A 110 12.90 2.02 -12.42
C TYR A 110 12.71 3.54 -12.59
N PRO A 111 11.63 4.02 -13.22
CA PRO A 111 10.52 3.28 -13.80
C PRO A 111 10.87 2.67 -15.18
N ALA A 112 10.41 1.43 -15.43
CA ALA A 112 10.78 0.68 -16.62
C ALA A 112 10.43 1.38 -17.94
N GLN A 113 9.37 2.19 -18.00
CA GLN A 113 9.01 2.98 -19.19
C GLN A 113 10.06 4.04 -19.56
N PHE A 114 10.96 4.42 -18.65
CA PHE A 114 12.11 5.30 -18.95
C PHE A 114 13.32 4.51 -19.42
N ALA A 115 13.36 3.20 -19.14
CA ALA A 115 14.46 2.31 -19.50
C ALA A 115 14.38 1.76 -20.94
N VAL A 116 13.47 2.28 -21.78
CA VAL A 116 13.30 1.88 -23.18
C VAL A 116 14.63 1.82 -23.95
N PRO A 117 15.60 2.74 -23.78
CA PRO A 117 16.89 2.64 -24.45
C PRO A 117 17.69 1.34 -24.15
N LEU A 118 17.38 0.65 -23.04
CA LEU A 118 18.01 -0.60 -22.61
C LEU A 118 17.22 -1.87 -23.06
N PHE A 119 16.09 -1.73 -23.71
CA PHE A 119 15.29 -2.86 -24.19
C PHE A 119 15.93 -3.54 -25.40
N PRO A 120 15.55 -4.79 -25.72
CA PRO A 120 15.99 -5.45 -26.96
C PRO A 120 15.75 -4.57 -28.18
N GLU A 121 16.67 -4.56 -29.14
CA GLU A 121 16.71 -3.58 -30.24
C GLU A 121 15.41 -3.48 -31.05
N ASN A 122 14.72 -4.60 -31.27
CA ASN A 122 13.42 -4.64 -31.96
C ASN A 122 12.32 -3.98 -31.11
N VAL A 123 12.27 -4.25 -29.80
CA VAL A 123 11.31 -3.67 -28.85
C VAL A 123 11.57 -2.18 -28.69
N LYS A 124 12.85 -1.80 -28.48
CA LYS A 124 13.30 -0.42 -28.39
C LYS A 124 12.84 0.41 -29.60
N LYS A 125 13.10 -0.09 -30.85
CA LYS A 125 12.66 0.62 -32.07
C LYS A 125 11.15 0.84 -32.11
N SER A 126 10.37 -0.17 -31.74
CA SER A 126 8.91 -0.06 -31.71
C SER A 126 8.45 0.94 -30.65
N CYS A 127 9.00 0.89 -29.43
CA CYS A 127 8.70 1.86 -28.37
C CYS A 127 9.02 3.31 -28.78
N LEU A 128 10.21 3.52 -29.37
CA LEU A 128 10.62 4.86 -29.82
C LEU A 128 9.74 5.41 -30.95
N LYS A 129 9.30 4.53 -31.87
CA LYS A 129 8.33 4.91 -32.90
C LYS A 129 6.99 5.35 -32.28
N ASP A 130 6.44 4.53 -31.38
CA ASP A 130 5.18 4.83 -30.70
C ASP A 130 5.26 6.15 -29.92
N LEU A 131 6.33 6.34 -29.14
CA LEU A 131 6.55 7.55 -28.33
C LEU A 131 6.66 8.79 -29.23
N LYS A 132 7.43 8.72 -30.32
CA LYS A 132 7.53 9.83 -31.28
C LYS A 132 6.17 10.21 -31.84
N GLU A 133 5.38 9.22 -32.28
CA GLU A 133 4.02 9.45 -32.77
C GLU A 133 3.12 10.12 -31.71
N ARG A 134 3.27 9.70 -30.40
CA ARG A 134 2.51 10.32 -29.30
C ARG A 134 2.90 11.78 -29.07
N TYR A 135 4.20 12.11 -29.10
CA TYR A 135 4.65 13.49 -28.93
C TYR A 135 4.18 14.40 -30.09
N GLU A 136 4.25 13.93 -31.34
CA GLU A 136 3.82 14.69 -32.51
C GLU A 136 2.31 14.97 -32.53
N ASN A 137 1.49 14.06 -32.00
CA ASN A 137 0.03 14.13 -32.02
C ASN A 137 -0.59 14.46 -30.64
N TYR A 138 0.21 14.85 -29.66
CA TYR A 138 -0.26 15.01 -28.28
C TYR A 138 -1.45 15.97 -28.12
N GLY A 139 -1.43 17.12 -28.84
CA GLY A 139 -2.50 18.10 -28.81
C GLY A 139 -3.85 17.59 -29.33
N GLU A 140 -3.84 16.76 -30.37
CA GLU A 140 -5.05 16.13 -30.90
C GLU A 140 -5.58 15.03 -29.98
N MET A 141 -4.66 14.28 -29.33
CA MET A 141 -4.99 13.23 -28.40
C MET A 141 -5.52 13.77 -27.05
N ASP A 142 -5.24 15.02 -26.72
CA ASP A 142 -5.69 15.63 -25.46
C ASP A 142 -7.19 15.98 -25.48
N ALA A 143 -7.81 16.02 -26.66
CA ALA A 143 -9.22 16.36 -26.83
C ALA A 143 -10.19 15.39 -26.12
N LYS A 144 -9.76 14.14 -25.81
CA LYS A 144 -10.60 13.13 -25.16
C LYS A 144 -9.93 12.59 -23.91
N ALA A 145 -10.59 12.78 -22.75
CA ALA A 145 -10.15 12.18 -21.51
C ALA A 145 -10.21 10.64 -21.58
N PRO A 146 -9.16 9.92 -21.13
CA PRO A 146 -9.16 8.46 -21.10
C PRO A 146 -10.22 7.94 -20.10
N ARG A 147 -10.92 6.87 -20.47
CA ARG A 147 -11.94 6.23 -19.64
C ARG A 147 -11.37 5.07 -18.83
N THR A 148 -10.29 4.44 -19.37
CA THR A 148 -9.61 3.32 -18.74
C THR A 148 -8.13 3.60 -18.56
N PHE A 149 -7.47 2.83 -17.68
CA PHE A 149 -6.02 2.91 -17.52
C PHE A 149 -5.30 2.49 -18.81
N GLU A 150 -5.84 1.54 -19.57
CA GLU A 150 -5.30 1.19 -20.88
C GLU A 150 -5.33 2.38 -21.86
N GLU A 151 -6.48 3.05 -22.00
CA GLU A 151 -6.58 4.26 -22.83
C GLU A 151 -5.60 5.35 -22.39
N TRP A 152 -5.37 5.48 -21.07
CA TRP A 152 -4.37 6.40 -20.52
C TRP A 152 -2.95 6.02 -20.94
N ILE A 153 -2.58 4.73 -20.85
CA ILE A 153 -1.25 4.25 -21.27
C ILE A 153 -1.06 4.43 -22.77
N LEU A 154 -2.03 4.03 -23.59
CA LEU A 154 -1.99 4.21 -25.04
C LEU A 154 -1.80 5.68 -25.44
N LYS A 155 -2.46 6.59 -24.73
CA LYS A 155 -2.32 8.03 -24.95
C LYS A 155 -0.92 8.55 -24.67
N HIS A 156 -0.25 8.03 -23.62
CA HIS A 156 1.04 8.58 -23.17
C HIS A 156 2.26 7.80 -23.69
N PHE A 157 2.13 6.51 -23.94
CA PHE A 157 3.28 5.64 -24.26
C PHE A 157 3.11 4.81 -25.53
N GLY A 158 1.89 4.58 -25.98
CA GLY A 158 1.60 3.75 -27.12
C GLY A 158 1.52 2.23 -26.82
N PRO A 159 1.24 1.42 -27.84
CA PRO A 159 0.91 0.00 -27.64
C PRO A 159 2.12 -0.86 -27.23
N THR A 160 3.33 -0.55 -27.69
CA THR A 160 4.50 -1.42 -27.40
C THR A 160 4.83 -1.41 -25.90
N ILE A 161 4.86 -0.26 -25.24
CA ILE A 161 5.11 -0.17 -23.79
C ILE A 161 3.92 -0.75 -23.00
N LEU A 162 2.68 -0.57 -23.49
CA LEU A 162 1.51 -1.21 -22.91
C LEU A 162 1.69 -2.73 -22.84
N ASP A 163 1.99 -3.36 -23.95
CA ASP A 163 2.07 -4.82 -24.05
C ASP A 163 3.33 -5.41 -23.39
N THR A 164 4.45 -4.68 -23.45
CA THR A 164 5.73 -5.18 -22.94
C THR A 164 5.94 -4.92 -21.45
N PHE A 165 5.28 -3.94 -20.84
CA PHE A 165 5.47 -3.62 -19.45
C PHE A 165 4.16 -3.47 -18.66
N PHE A 166 3.27 -2.58 -19.08
CA PHE A 166 2.11 -2.26 -18.24
C PHE A 166 1.13 -3.42 -18.07
N LYS A 167 0.78 -4.15 -19.14
CA LYS A 167 -0.11 -5.33 -19.02
C LYS A 167 0.48 -6.43 -18.15
N PRO A 168 1.72 -6.91 -18.39
CA PRO A 168 2.32 -7.93 -17.51
C PRO A 168 2.39 -7.50 -16.05
N TYR A 169 2.81 -6.26 -15.81
CA TYR A 169 2.95 -5.77 -14.45
C TYR A 169 1.60 -5.52 -13.75
N THR A 170 0.61 -5.00 -14.47
CA THR A 170 -0.76 -4.82 -13.96
C THR A 170 -1.37 -6.15 -13.53
N ARG A 171 -1.27 -7.19 -14.38
CA ARG A 171 -1.73 -8.55 -14.03
C ARG A 171 -1.05 -9.09 -12.76
N LYS A 172 0.23 -8.80 -12.60
CA LYS A 172 1.02 -9.26 -11.44
C LYS A 172 0.64 -8.56 -10.13
N VAL A 173 0.39 -7.25 -10.17
CA VAL A 173 0.11 -6.43 -8.98
C VAL A 173 -1.38 -6.37 -8.69
N TRP A 174 -2.18 -6.10 -9.73
CA TRP A 174 -3.61 -5.81 -9.59
C TRP A 174 -4.51 -7.02 -9.85
N THR A 175 -4.00 -8.03 -10.54
CA THR A 175 -4.71 -9.26 -10.91
C THR A 175 -5.90 -9.05 -11.86
N VAL A 176 -5.97 -7.90 -12.49
CA VAL A 176 -6.96 -7.49 -13.49
C VAL A 176 -6.27 -6.96 -14.74
N GLU A 177 -7.02 -6.73 -15.82
CA GLU A 177 -6.51 -6.13 -17.04
C GLU A 177 -6.49 -4.60 -16.95
N THR A 178 -5.64 -3.97 -17.76
CA THR A 178 -5.52 -2.50 -17.81
C THR A 178 -6.81 -1.80 -18.25
N GLU A 179 -7.64 -2.48 -19.05
CA GLU A 179 -8.94 -1.99 -19.53
C GLU A 179 -10.04 -2.01 -18.46
N GLU A 180 -9.89 -2.82 -17.40
CA GLU A 180 -10.82 -2.91 -16.27
C GLU A 180 -10.59 -1.80 -15.23
N MET A 181 -9.43 -1.15 -15.29
CA MET A 181 -9.03 -0.13 -14.31
C MET A 181 -9.40 1.29 -14.75
N SER A 182 -9.85 2.10 -13.80
CA SER A 182 -10.00 3.55 -13.95
C SER A 182 -8.64 4.24 -14.09
N PRO A 183 -8.49 5.34 -14.85
CA PRO A 183 -7.27 6.14 -14.87
C PRO A 183 -7.17 7.11 -13.68
N ASN A 184 -8.21 7.26 -12.86
CA ASN A 184 -8.32 8.29 -11.82
C ASN A 184 -7.29 8.14 -10.68
N TRP A 185 -6.76 6.93 -10.48
CA TRP A 185 -5.76 6.66 -9.45
C TRP A 185 -4.32 7.01 -9.86
N VAL A 186 -4.09 7.21 -11.17
CA VAL A 186 -2.74 7.38 -11.73
C VAL A 186 -2.01 8.57 -11.12
N GLY A 187 -2.60 9.77 -11.18
CA GLY A 187 -2.06 10.99 -10.59
C GLY A 187 -0.55 11.13 -10.70
N THR A 188 0.13 11.18 -9.55
CA THR A 188 1.59 11.15 -9.42
C THR A 188 2.17 9.74 -9.27
N ARG A 189 1.34 8.67 -9.32
CA ARG A 189 1.76 7.28 -9.12
C ARG A 189 2.44 6.67 -10.34
N VAL A 190 2.11 7.14 -11.54
CA VAL A 190 2.71 6.67 -12.79
C VAL A 190 3.36 7.83 -13.52
N ALA A 191 4.68 7.74 -13.68
CA ALA A 191 5.46 8.79 -14.34
C ALA A 191 5.16 8.84 -15.84
N LYS A 192 4.91 10.04 -16.34
CA LYS A 192 4.96 10.33 -17.78
C LYS A 192 6.42 10.53 -18.20
N LEU A 193 6.75 10.13 -19.42
CA LEU A 193 8.08 10.30 -20.00
C LEU A 193 8.04 11.52 -20.95
N PRO A 194 8.60 12.67 -20.57
CA PRO A 194 8.73 13.83 -21.46
C PRO A 194 9.69 13.53 -22.61
N GLN A 195 9.45 14.18 -23.77
CA GLN A 195 10.27 13.99 -24.97
C GLN A 195 11.74 14.31 -24.71
N GLU A 196 12.01 15.46 -24.07
CA GLU A 196 13.36 15.92 -23.78
C GLU A 196 14.10 14.89 -22.89
N LYS A 197 13.41 14.29 -21.92
CA LYS A 197 13.99 13.26 -21.07
C LYS A 197 14.31 11.99 -21.84
N LEU A 198 13.45 11.57 -22.77
CA LEU A 198 13.72 10.42 -23.63
C LEU A 198 14.94 10.68 -24.53
N GLU A 199 15.03 11.86 -25.13
CA GLU A 199 16.18 12.26 -25.96
C GLU A 199 17.48 12.26 -25.17
N GLU A 200 17.46 12.83 -23.95
CA GLU A 200 18.59 12.76 -23.00
C GLU A 200 19.03 11.30 -22.75
N LEU A 201 18.08 10.44 -22.37
CA LEU A 201 18.37 9.03 -22.07
C LEU A 201 18.89 8.25 -23.29
N CYS A 202 18.38 8.54 -24.50
CA CYS A 202 18.85 7.91 -25.74
C CYS A 202 20.25 8.36 -26.15
N ALA A 203 20.74 9.49 -25.66
CA ALA A 203 22.09 9.99 -25.92
C ALA A 203 23.15 9.34 -25.01
N LEU A 204 22.74 8.67 -23.92
CA LEU A 204 23.64 7.98 -22.99
C LEU A 204 24.08 6.61 -23.53
N ASP A 205 25.29 6.21 -23.22
CA ASP A 205 25.74 4.84 -23.45
C ASP A 205 25.10 3.85 -22.43
N PRO A 206 25.15 2.53 -22.65
CA PRO A 206 24.53 1.54 -21.77
C PRO A 206 25.04 1.60 -20.32
N GLU A 207 26.31 1.92 -20.08
CA GLU A 207 26.87 2.01 -18.73
C GLU A 207 26.36 3.28 -18.01
N GLN A 208 26.29 4.39 -18.74
CA GLN A 208 25.71 5.64 -18.25
C GLN A 208 24.21 5.48 -17.95
N LEU A 209 23.47 4.79 -18.83
CA LEU A 209 22.05 4.51 -18.64
C LEU A 209 21.77 3.71 -17.37
N GLN A 210 22.60 2.70 -17.06
CA GLN A 210 22.43 1.90 -15.85
C GLN A 210 22.62 2.71 -14.56
N LYS A 211 23.37 3.80 -14.64
CA LYS A 211 23.66 4.71 -13.52
C LYS A 211 22.82 5.99 -13.54
N ALA A 212 22.04 6.20 -14.61
CA ALA A 212 21.28 7.44 -14.78
C ALA A 212 20.20 7.59 -13.70
N ASP A 213 20.08 8.79 -13.18
CA ASP A 213 18.92 9.18 -12.40
C ASP A 213 17.75 9.50 -13.36
N PHE A 214 16.74 8.64 -13.34
CA PHE A 214 15.53 8.86 -14.12
C PHE A 214 14.62 9.95 -13.54
N GLY A 215 15.04 10.61 -12.45
CA GLY A 215 14.34 11.76 -11.87
C GLY A 215 12.94 11.43 -11.36
N TRP A 216 12.66 10.14 -11.10
CA TRP A 216 11.34 9.70 -10.70
C TRP A 216 11.22 9.49 -9.21
N GLY A 217 10.27 10.21 -8.65
CA GLY A 217 9.59 9.91 -7.43
C GLY A 217 10.07 10.66 -6.21
N PRO A 218 9.13 11.04 -5.37
CA PRO A 218 9.39 11.67 -4.08
C PRO A 218 10.13 10.74 -3.09
N ASN A 219 10.31 9.45 -3.44
CA ASN A 219 10.79 8.39 -2.57
C ASN A 219 12.26 8.01 -2.84
N ALA A 220 13.08 8.95 -3.26
CA ALA A 220 14.50 8.71 -3.47
C ALA A 220 15.21 8.36 -2.14
N VAL A 221 14.75 8.95 -1.05
CA VAL A 221 15.15 8.63 0.34
C VAL A 221 13.90 8.23 1.11
N PHE A 222 14.01 7.23 1.96
CA PHE A 222 12.95 6.82 2.87
C PHE A 222 13.52 6.43 4.23
N CYS A 223 12.68 6.47 5.25
CA CYS A 223 13.05 6.08 6.60
C CYS A 223 12.47 4.71 6.95
N PHE A 224 13.16 4.01 7.84
CA PHE A 224 12.66 2.77 8.43
C PHE A 224 13.07 2.68 9.90
N PRO A 225 12.20 2.19 10.81
CA PRO A 225 12.58 2.02 12.21
C PRO A 225 13.79 1.09 12.32
N LYS A 226 14.80 1.49 13.07
CA LYS A 226 16.00 0.68 13.25
C LYS A 226 15.70 -0.68 13.84
N TYR A 227 14.71 -0.77 14.73
CA TYR A 227 14.29 -1.99 15.42
C TYR A 227 12.79 -2.26 15.26
N GLY A 228 12.43 -3.53 15.23
CA GLY A 228 11.05 -4.00 15.33
C GLY A 228 10.19 -3.87 14.07
N GLY A 229 10.78 -3.51 12.92
CA GLY A 229 10.07 -3.35 11.66
C GLY A 229 9.09 -2.19 11.65
N THR A 230 8.34 -2.03 10.56
CA THR A 230 7.31 -0.97 10.43
C THR A 230 6.27 -1.00 11.56
N GLY A 231 5.90 -2.19 12.04
CA GLY A 231 4.91 -2.35 13.10
C GLY A 231 5.32 -1.71 14.43
N ASN A 232 6.61 -1.49 14.66
CA ASN A 232 7.09 -0.82 15.85
C ASN A 232 6.58 0.62 15.97
N VAL A 233 6.45 1.34 14.86
CA VAL A 233 5.90 2.70 14.86
C VAL A 233 4.50 2.72 15.47
N TRP A 234 3.65 1.82 15.03
CA TRP A 234 2.24 1.80 15.41
C TRP A 234 2.01 1.25 16.81
N LYS A 235 2.77 0.21 17.20
CA LYS A 235 2.76 -0.31 18.59
C LYS A 235 3.24 0.74 19.57
N SER A 236 4.35 1.42 19.27
CA SER A 236 4.92 2.46 20.12
C SER A 236 4.01 3.67 20.21
N MET A 237 3.40 4.11 19.10
CA MET A 237 2.42 5.18 19.11
C MET A 237 1.22 4.84 20.00
N ALA A 238 0.63 3.68 19.83
CA ALA A 238 -0.49 3.23 20.64
C ALA A 238 -0.14 3.15 22.13
N SER A 239 1.07 2.68 22.48
CA SER A 239 1.51 2.58 23.89
C SER A 239 1.73 3.93 24.58
N LYS A 240 1.96 5.01 23.83
CA LYS A 240 2.14 6.38 24.32
C LYS A 240 0.84 7.17 24.42
N LEU A 241 -0.27 6.66 23.89
CA LEU A 241 -1.60 7.25 23.96
C LEU A 241 -2.38 6.75 25.20
N PRO A 242 -3.48 7.41 25.64
CA PRO A 242 -4.30 6.95 26.75
C PRO A 242 -4.79 5.52 26.55
N GLN A 243 -4.39 4.61 27.42
CA GLN A 243 -4.65 3.18 27.27
C GLN A 243 -6.13 2.80 27.42
N GLU A 244 -6.89 3.58 28.13
CA GLU A 244 -8.34 3.42 28.30
C GLU A 244 -9.12 3.58 26.99
N TRP A 245 -8.51 4.16 25.94
CA TRP A 245 -9.13 4.26 24.63
C TRP A 245 -9.10 2.95 23.85
N PHE A 246 -8.18 2.04 24.18
CA PHE A 246 -7.95 0.83 23.41
C PHE A 246 -8.64 -0.39 24.00
N LYS A 247 -9.40 -1.09 23.17
CA LYS A 247 -9.90 -2.43 23.44
C LYS A 247 -9.32 -3.37 22.39
N TYR A 248 -8.27 -4.07 22.80
CA TYR A 248 -7.63 -5.10 21.98
C TYR A 248 -8.39 -6.42 22.07
N ASN A 249 -8.17 -7.33 21.12
CA ASN A 249 -8.88 -8.61 20.97
C ASN A 249 -10.39 -8.41 20.80
N ALA A 250 -10.84 -7.23 20.39
CA ALA A 250 -12.23 -6.83 20.26
C ALA A 250 -12.65 -6.87 18.79
N GLU A 251 -13.15 -8.02 18.35
CA GLU A 251 -13.63 -8.24 16.99
C GLU A 251 -15.07 -7.72 16.84
N VAL A 252 -15.25 -6.67 16.03
CA VAL A 252 -16.59 -6.14 15.72
C VAL A 252 -17.34 -7.12 14.84
N THR A 253 -18.45 -7.66 15.35
CA THR A 253 -19.26 -8.69 14.69
C THR A 253 -20.58 -8.19 14.14
N ASN A 254 -21.09 -7.06 14.68
CA ASN A 254 -22.32 -6.44 14.18
C ASN A 254 -22.34 -4.93 14.42
N ILE A 255 -22.95 -4.21 13.49
CA ILE A 255 -23.20 -2.75 13.59
C ILE A 255 -24.71 -2.53 13.37
N ASP A 256 -25.38 -2.09 14.40
CA ASP A 256 -26.77 -1.64 14.34
C ASP A 256 -26.83 -0.14 14.02
N VAL A 257 -27.03 0.15 12.74
CA VAL A 257 -27.05 1.55 12.25
C VAL A 257 -28.17 2.36 12.86
N LYS A 258 -29.37 1.77 13.00
CA LYS A 258 -30.56 2.46 13.54
C LYS A 258 -30.48 2.66 15.04
N GLY A 259 -30.00 1.64 15.75
CA GLY A 259 -29.79 1.69 17.20
C GLY A 259 -28.50 2.36 17.59
N LYS A 260 -27.68 2.82 16.64
CA LYS A 260 -26.36 3.44 16.87
C LYS A 260 -25.50 2.66 17.86
N SER A 261 -25.30 1.36 17.59
CA SER A 261 -24.50 0.51 18.48
C SER A 261 -23.66 -0.49 17.70
N VAL A 262 -22.52 -0.87 18.28
CA VAL A 262 -21.66 -1.94 17.80
C VAL A 262 -21.68 -3.11 18.77
N THR A 263 -21.68 -4.33 18.23
CA THR A 263 -21.45 -5.56 18.98
C THR A 263 -20.06 -6.06 18.64
N TYR A 264 -19.29 -6.42 19.63
CA TYR A 264 -17.97 -7.02 19.45
C TYR A 264 -17.79 -8.22 20.35
N THR A 265 -16.93 -9.15 19.91
CA THR A 265 -16.56 -10.34 20.67
C THR A 265 -15.12 -10.17 21.16
N ASP A 266 -14.91 -10.33 22.47
CA ASP A 266 -13.56 -10.49 23.01
C ASP A 266 -13.02 -11.87 22.61
N LYS A 267 -11.97 -11.88 21.76
CA LYS A 267 -11.38 -13.09 21.18
C LYS A 267 -10.67 -13.99 22.21
N VAL A 268 -10.35 -13.45 23.39
CA VAL A 268 -9.69 -14.21 24.47
C VAL A 268 -10.72 -14.90 25.35
N SER A 269 -11.74 -14.15 25.81
CA SER A 269 -12.78 -14.70 26.70
C SER A 269 -13.96 -15.30 25.95
N GLY A 270 -14.17 -14.94 24.68
CA GLY A 270 -15.40 -15.26 23.91
C GLY A 270 -16.62 -14.45 24.32
N GLU A 271 -16.48 -13.48 25.21
CA GLU A 271 -17.57 -12.64 25.69
C GLU A 271 -18.05 -11.70 24.59
N VAL A 272 -19.38 -11.63 24.40
CA VAL A 272 -20.03 -10.71 23.47
C VAL A 272 -20.47 -9.47 24.21
N GLN A 273 -20.00 -8.32 23.76
CA GLN A 273 -20.31 -7.01 24.37
C GLN A 273 -20.98 -6.08 23.37
N LYS A 274 -21.80 -5.17 23.85
CA LYS A 274 -22.46 -4.14 23.06
C LYS A 274 -22.07 -2.74 23.56
N MET A 275 -21.87 -1.80 22.62
CA MET A 275 -21.50 -0.43 22.91
C MET A 275 -22.27 0.53 21.99
N ASP A 276 -22.84 1.58 22.57
CA ASP A 276 -23.48 2.64 21.80
C ASP A 276 -22.45 3.67 21.32
N TYR A 277 -22.77 4.38 20.23
CA TYR A 277 -21.94 5.44 19.66
C TYR A 277 -22.79 6.64 19.20
N ASP A 278 -22.23 7.83 19.23
CA ASP A 278 -22.76 9.00 18.52
C ASP A 278 -22.19 9.04 17.09
N VAL A 279 -20.89 8.72 16.96
CA VAL A 279 -20.13 8.64 15.71
C VAL A 279 -19.41 7.32 15.62
N LEU A 280 -19.51 6.64 14.48
CA LEU A 280 -18.73 5.44 14.14
C LEU A 280 -17.70 5.76 13.07
N VAL A 281 -16.44 5.46 13.34
CA VAL A 281 -15.37 5.54 12.34
C VAL A 281 -14.96 4.13 11.94
N ASN A 282 -15.21 3.78 10.69
CA ASN A 282 -14.83 2.48 10.13
C ASN A 282 -13.47 2.58 9.42
N THR A 283 -12.50 1.76 9.81
CA THR A 283 -11.24 1.59 9.08
C THR A 283 -11.08 0.19 8.46
N ALA A 284 -12.04 -0.69 8.76
CA ALA A 284 -12.18 -2.00 8.12
C ALA A 284 -12.73 -1.88 6.69
N PRO A 285 -12.70 -2.95 5.87
CA PRO A 285 -13.18 -2.90 4.50
C PRO A 285 -14.62 -2.39 4.36
N ILE A 286 -14.81 -1.36 3.51
CA ILE A 286 -16.12 -0.69 3.35
C ILE A 286 -17.17 -1.61 2.70
N ASP A 287 -16.75 -2.52 1.83
CA ASP A 287 -17.62 -3.54 1.23
C ASP A 287 -18.22 -4.45 2.29
N GLN A 288 -17.41 -4.90 3.27
CA GLN A 288 -17.88 -5.71 4.41
C GLN A 288 -18.80 -4.90 5.33
N LEU A 289 -18.50 -3.64 5.56
CA LEU A 289 -19.36 -2.73 6.31
C LEU A 289 -20.74 -2.62 5.64
N VAL A 290 -20.79 -2.36 4.33
CA VAL A 290 -22.04 -2.24 3.59
C VAL A 290 -22.81 -3.57 3.56
N LYS A 291 -22.10 -4.68 3.32
CA LYS A 291 -22.70 -6.03 3.28
C LYS A 291 -23.31 -6.44 4.62
N SER A 292 -22.60 -6.20 5.73
CA SER A 292 -23.06 -6.58 7.07
C SER A 292 -24.20 -5.70 7.57
N THR A 293 -24.15 -4.40 7.33
CA THR A 293 -25.15 -3.44 7.79
C THR A 293 -26.38 -3.34 6.89
N LYS A 294 -26.25 -3.73 5.61
CA LYS A 294 -27.25 -3.56 4.56
C LYS A 294 -27.78 -2.13 4.47
N ILE A 295 -26.93 -1.16 4.80
CA ILE A 295 -27.28 0.27 4.80
C ILE A 295 -27.61 0.80 3.39
N CYS A 296 -27.01 0.20 2.38
CA CYS A 296 -27.33 0.39 0.95
C CYS A 296 -27.09 -0.93 0.19
N SER A 297 -27.33 -0.95 -1.12
CA SER A 297 -26.97 -2.11 -1.96
C SER A 297 -25.46 -2.40 -1.90
N GLU A 298 -25.10 -3.66 -2.07
CA GLU A 298 -23.68 -4.07 -2.12
C GLU A 298 -22.90 -3.24 -3.14
N LEU A 299 -21.59 -3.05 -2.85
CA LEU A 299 -20.72 -2.24 -3.68
C LEU A 299 -20.08 -3.08 -4.79
N ASP A 300 -20.06 -2.54 -5.99
CA ASP A 300 -19.29 -3.08 -7.11
C ASP A 300 -17.84 -2.58 -7.01
N VAL A 301 -17.11 -3.14 -6.06
CA VAL A 301 -15.69 -2.85 -5.82
C VAL A 301 -14.91 -4.16 -5.68
N GLU A 302 -13.67 -4.17 -6.14
CA GLU A 302 -12.84 -5.34 -6.17
C GLU A 302 -11.56 -5.17 -5.35
N HIS A 303 -11.08 -6.25 -4.78
CA HIS A 303 -9.77 -6.36 -4.16
C HIS A 303 -9.08 -7.66 -4.60
N ASN A 304 -7.78 -7.73 -4.38
CA ASN A 304 -7.05 -8.98 -4.49
C ASN A 304 -6.56 -9.45 -3.11
N LYS A 305 -6.11 -10.69 -3.04
CA LYS A 305 -5.35 -11.21 -1.91
C LYS A 305 -3.86 -11.17 -2.22
N VAL A 306 -3.04 -10.96 -1.20
CA VAL A 306 -1.58 -10.95 -1.32
C VAL A 306 -0.98 -11.95 -0.33
N PHE A 307 -0.13 -12.82 -0.85
CA PHE A 307 0.70 -13.71 -0.05
C PHE A 307 2.03 -13.01 0.21
N ILE A 308 2.40 -12.96 1.48
CA ILE A 308 3.72 -12.54 1.93
C ILE A 308 4.54 -13.79 2.19
N VAL A 309 5.68 -13.92 1.52
CA VAL A 309 6.60 -15.02 1.72
C VAL A 309 7.95 -14.46 2.15
N GLY A 310 8.29 -14.63 3.42
CA GLY A 310 9.57 -14.24 4.00
C GLY A 310 10.54 -15.41 4.02
N VAL A 311 11.79 -15.17 3.59
CA VAL A 311 12.85 -16.19 3.62
C VAL A 311 14.04 -15.65 4.41
N GLY A 312 14.31 -16.26 5.57
CA GLY A 312 15.49 -16.00 6.40
C GLY A 312 16.64 -16.86 5.91
N LEU A 313 17.82 -16.28 5.77
CA LEU A 313 18.96 -16.81 5.04
C LEU A 313 20.24 -16.66 5.85
N GLU A 314 21.17 -17.63 5.72
CA GLU A 314 22.55 -17.48 6.19
C GLU A 314 23.34 -16.55 5.26
N LEU A 315 24.28 -15.79 5.85
CA LEU A 315 25.26 -15.01 5.09
C LEU A 315 26.22 -15.95 4.30
N PRO A 316 26.82 -15.46 3.20
CA PRO A 316 26.81 -14.07 2.73
C PRO A 316 25.56 -13.72 1.89
N VAL A 317 25.26 -12.44 1.82
CA VAL A 317 24.26 -11.94 0.86
C VAL A 317 24.76 -12.21 -0.55
N THR A 318 23.87 -12.62 -1.44
CA THR A 318 24.24 -12.78 -2.87
C THR A 318 24.75 -11.45 -3.44
N LYS A 319 25.97 -11.45 -3.95
CA LYS A 319 26.75 -10.25 -4.28
C LYS A 319 25.99 -9.21 -5.13
N PHE A 320 25.25 -9.64 -6.16
CA PHE A 320 24.50 -8.67 -6.98
C PHE A 320 23.28 -8.06 -6.24
N CYS A 321 22.80 -8.70 -5.18
CA CYS A 321 21.67 -8.23 -4.36
C CYS A 321 22.09 -7.15 -3.36
N GLU A 322 23.38 -7.08 -3.00
CA GLU A 322 23.89 -6.19 -1.95
C GLU A 322 23.44 -4.72 -2.09
N PRO A 323 23.36 -4.10 -3.28
CA PRO A 323 22.99 -2.70 -3.37
C PRO A 323 21.48 -2.44 -3.28
N PHE A 324 20.61 -3.46 -3.46
CA PHE A 324 19.19 -3.23 -3.67
C PHE A 324 18.40 -3.16 -2.38
N THR A 325 17.39 -2.29 -2.38
CA THR A 325 16.34 -2.22 -1.36
C THR A 325 15.16 -3.11 -1.72
N TRP A 326 14.77 -3.12 -3.00
CA TRP A 326 13.79 -4.06 -3.57
C TRP A 326 13.94 -4.18 -5.08
N LEU A 327 13.36 -5.24 -5.65
CA LEU A 327 13.28 -5.47 -7.09
C LEU A 327 11.83 -5.73 -7.49
N TYR A 328 11.46 -5.30 -8.71
CA TYR A 328 10.17 -5.56 -9.32
C TYR A 328 10.24 -6.63 -10.40
N PHE A 329 9.19 -7.45 -10.52
CA PHE A 329 9.12 -8.59 -11.43
C PHE A 329 7.82 -8.61 -12.23
N PRO A 330 7.75 -7.98 -13.41
CA PRO A 330 6.65 -8.14 -14.34
C PRO A 330 6.56 -9.56 -14.92
N ASP A 331 7.69 -10.29 -14.95
CA ASP A 331 7.82 -11.64 -15.55
C ASP A 331 6.79 -12.62 -14.97
N PRO A 332 5.89 -13.21 -15.80
CA PRO A 332 4.92 -14.20 -15.32
C PRO A 332 5.54 -15.53 -14.87
N ALA A 333 6.81 -15.80 -15.21
CA ALA A 333 7.50 -17.03 -14.82
C ALA A 333 7.75 -17.15 -13.30
N VAL A 334 7.68 -16.05 -12.55
CA VAL A 334 7.78 -16.05 -11.08
C VAL A 334 6.48 -15.56 -10.45
N PRO A 335 6.09 -16.02 -9.25
CA PRO A 335 4.80 -15.67 -8.67
C PRO A 335 4.77 -14.26 -8.06
N PHE A 336 5.90 -13.73 -7.62
CA PHE A 336 6.00 -12.43 -6.95
C PHE A 336 6.09 -11.27 -7.95
N TYR A 337 5.52 -10.13 -7.57
CA TYR A 337 5.67 -8.86 -8.29
C TYR A 337 6.76 -7.98 -7.70
N ARG A 338 7.12 -8.19 -6.41
CA ARG A 338 8.18 -7.48 -5.70
C ARG A 338 8.95 -8.43 -4.77
N VAL A 339 10.26 -8.24 -4.70
CA VAL A 339 11.14 -8.84 -3.70
C VAL A 339 11.80 -7.71 -2.94
N THR A 340 11.59 -7.67 -1.62
CA THR A 340 12.17 -6.69 -0.70
C THR A 340 13.31 -7.31 0.08
N PHE A 341 14.45 -6.65 0.12
CA PHE A 341 15.63 -7.06 0.92
C PHE A 341 15.48 -6.48 2.34
N LEU A 342 14.58 -7.07 3.13
CA LEU A 342 14.07 -6.48 4.35
C LEU A 342 15.15 -6.24 5.40
N SER A 343 16.14 -7.14 5.52
CA SER A 343 17.28 -6.97 6.43
C SER A 343 18.21 -5.79 6.11
N ARG A 344 18.02 -5.13 4.97
CA ARG A 344 18.72 -3.87 4.66
C ARG A 344 18.04 -2.65 5.28
N TYR A 345 16.81 -2.80 5.73
CA TYR A 345 16.04 -1.67 6.24
C TYR A 345 16.33 -1.39 7.71
N GLY A 346 16.45 -2.46 8.51
CA GLY A 346 16.68 -2.38 9.94
C GLY A 346 17.10 -3.72 10.55
N GLU A 347 17.20 -3.76 11.88
CA GLU A 347 17.49 -4.96 12.64
C GLU A 347 16.26 -5.88 12.70
N VAL A 348 16.07 -6.66 11.64
CA VAL A 348 14.89 -7.53 11.43
C VAL A 348 15.26 -9.02 11.39
N THR A 349 16.52 -9.36 11.65
CA THR A 349 17.00 -10.73 11.77
C THR A 349 17.38 -11.03 13.23
N PRO A 350 17.40 -12.29 13.66
CA PRO A 350 17.80 -12.63 15.04
C PRO A 350 19.27 -12.29 15.35
N ASP A 351 20.13 -12.22 14.33
CA ASP A 351 21.55 -11.88 14.42
C ASP A 351 22.02 -11.40 13.04
N SER A 352 22.14 -10.08 12.85
CA SER A 352 22.53 -9.47 11.58
C SER A 352 23.98 -9.77 11.15
N SER A 353 24.81 -10.32 12.06
CA SER A 353 26.16 -10.82 11.74
C SER A 353 26.17 -12.20 11.08
N LYS A 354 25.06 -12.93 11.12
CA LYS A 354 24.90 -14.29 10.58
C LYS A 354 23.84 -14.44 9.52
N TYR A 355 22.83 -13.59 9.56
CA TYR A 355 21.62 -13.76 8.77
C TYR A 355 21.23 -12.51 7.99
N TRP A 356 20.55 -12.76 6.89
CA TRP A 356 19.85 -11.75 6.10
C TRP A 356 18.47 -12.24 5.72
N SER A 357 17.65 -11.41 5.13
CA SER A 357 16.28 -11.80 4.78
C SER A 357 15.78 -11.12 3.52
N VAL A 358 14.94 -11.87 2.80
CA VAL A 358 14.16 -11.35 1.66
C VAL A 358 12.68 -11.63 1.90
N MET A 359 11.83 -10.78 1.32
CA MET A 359 10.39 -10.91 1.41
C MET A 359 9.77 -10.76 0.02
N CYS A 360 8.99 -11.76 -0.40
CA CYS A 360 8.25 -11.76 -1.66
C CYS A 360 6.80 -11.35 -1.42
N GLU A 361 6.23 -10.60 -2.36
CA GLU A 361 4.81 -10.25 -2.39
C GLU A 361 4.19 -10.84 -3.67
N CYS A 362 3.20 -11.71 -3.49
CA CYS A 362 2.55 -12.45 -4.57
C CYS A 362 1.05 -12.16 -4.56
N ALA A 363 0.55 -11.38 -5.53
CA ALA A 363 -0.88 -11.11 -5.62
C ALA A 363 -1.62 -12.20 -6.40
N ARG A 364 -2.87 -12.46 -5.99
CA ARG A 364 -3.80 -13.37 -6.65
C ARG A 364 -5.22 -12.79 -6.57
N LYS A 365 -6.07 -13.16 -7.52
CA LYS A 365 -7.51 -12.86 -7.42
C LYS A 365 -8.06 -13.44 -6.12
N GLU A 366 -9.05 -12.80 -5.53
CA GLU A 366 -9.70 -13.27 -4.30
C GLU A 366 -10.13 -14.73 -4.43
N ALA A 367 -10.80 -15.08 -5.52
CA ALA A 367 -11.31 -16.42 -5.79
C ALA A 367 -10.27 -17.45 -6.29
N ASP A 368 -8.99 -17.06 -6.44
CA ASP A 368 -7.95 -17.99 -6.89
C ASP A 368 -7.77 -19.10 -5.83
N PRO A 369 -7.87 -20.40 -6.21
CA PRO A 369 -7.82 -21.51 -5.25
C PRO A 369 -6.41 -21.83 -4.75
N VAL A 370 -5.37 -21.15 -5.27
CA VAL A 370 -3.97 -21.41 -4.87
C VAL A 370 -3.80 -21.27 -3.36
N THR A 371 -3.12 -22.24 -2.77
CA THR A 371 -2.85 -22.28 -1.33
C THR A 371 -1.61 -21.48 -0.96
N GLU A 372 -1.49 -21.13 0.31
CA GLU A 372 -0.31 -20.47 0.87
C GLU A 372 0.95 -21.32 0.72
N GLU A 373 0.83 -22.64 0.89
CA GLU A 373 1.94 -23.60 0.75
C GLU A 373 2.44 -23.64 -0.70
N GLU A 374 1.53 -23.71 -1.69
CA GLU A 374 1.88 -23.73 -3.10
C GLU A 374 2.60 -22.44 -3.52
N ILE A 375 2.07 -21.26 -3.12
CA ILE A 375 2.70 -19.96 -3.41
C ILE A 375 4.07 -19.86 -2.74
N THR A 376 4.21 -20.34 -1.52
CA THR A 376 5.49 -20.33 -0.80
C THR A 376 6.53 -21.15 -1.57
N GLY A 377 6.18 -22.35 -2.00
CA GLY A 377 7.05 -23.18 -2.83
C GLY A 377 7.47 -22.51 -4.12
N LEU A 378 6.49 -21.96 -4.86
CA LEU A 378 6.74 -21.24 -6.13
C LEU A 378 7.62 -19.98 -5.91
N ALA A 379 7.44 -19.26 -4.81
CA ALA A 379 8.24 -18.07 -4.50
C ALA A 379 9.71 -18.45 -4.21
N ILE A 380 9.96 -19.51 -3.44
CA ILE A 380 11.31 -20.00 -3.17
C ILE A 380 11.99 -20.46 -4.45
N GLU A 381 11.31 -21.25 -5.30
CA GLU A 381 11.85 -21.66 -6.59
C GLU A 381 12.13 -20.47 -7.51
N GLY A 382 11.23 -19.48 -7.52
CA GLY A 382 11.44 -18.23 -8.27
C GLY A 382 12.68 -17.46 -7.79
N LEU A 383 12.90 -17.34 -6.49
CA LEU A 383 14.09 -16.69 -5.93
C LEU A 383 15.38 -17.42 -6.34
N ILE A 384 15.37 -18.75 -6.30
CA ILE A 384 16.50 -19.59 -6.70
C ILE A 384 16.74 -19.47 -8.22
N THR A 385 15.70 -19.55 -9.04
CA THR A 385 15.80 -19.44 -10.51
C THR A 385 16.33 -18.08 -10.94
N LYS A 386 15.96 -17.02 -10.22
CA LYS A 386 16.50 -15.65 -10.46
C LYS A 386 17.89 -15.45 -9.85
N GLY A 387 18.46 -16.45 -9.17
CA GLY A 387 19.79 -16.39 -8.55
C GLY A 387 19.88 -15.44 -7.37
N ILE A 388 18.74 -15.10 -6.75
CA ILE A 388 18.68 -14.20 -5.58
C ILE A 388 19.17 -14.93 -4.33
N ILE A 389 18.77 -16.21 -4.18
CA ILE A 389 19.16 -17.07 -3.06
C ILE A 389 19.62 -18.44 -3.55
N THR A 390 20.27 -19.20 -2.67
CA THR A 390 20.50 -20.64 -2.85
C THR A 390 19.73 -21.43 -1.78
N ARG A 391 19.40 -22.68 -2.08
CA ARG A 391 18.54 -23.50 -1.21
C ARG A 391 19.20 -23.80 0.15
N ASP A 392 20.50 -23.98 0.15
CA ASP A 392 21.32 -24.27 1.33
C ASP A 392 21.44 -23.09 2.32
N GLN A 393 21.20 -21.87 1.86
CA GLN A 393 21.16 -20.69 2.73
C GLN A 393 19.89 -20.57 3.56
N ILE A 394 18.81 -21.29 3.22
CA ILE A 394 17.49 -21.10 3.85
C ILE A 394 17.50 -21.66 5.28
N VAL A 395 17.24 -20.80 6.27
CA VAL A 395 17.13 -21.16 7.69
C VAL A 395 15.74 -20.95 8.27
N SER A 396 14.95 -20.04 7.67
CA SER A 396 13.58 -19.79 8.07
C SER A 396 12.72 -19.50 6.86
N VAL A 397 11.47 -19.95 6.90
CA VAL A 397 10.42 -19.58 5.94
C VAL A 397 9.20 -19.15 6.72
N TYR A 398 8.70 -17.98 6.39
CA TYR A 398 7.45 -17.44 6.91
C TYR A 398 6.50 -17.20 5.74
N SER A 399 5.23 -17.50 5.93
CA SER A 399 4.19 -17.12 4.97
C SER A 399 2.93 -16.68 5.69
N THR A 400 2.17 -15.83 5.04
CA THR A 400 0.83 -15.43 5.46
C THR A 400 0.05 -14.90 4.28
N THR A 401 -1.26 -15.08 4.33
CA THR A 401 -2.21 -14.55 3.36
C THR A 401 -2.87 -13.29 3.91
N LEU A 402 -2.87 -12.24 3.11
CA LEU A 402 -3.63 -11.02 3.34
C LEU A 402 -4.84 -11.05 2.39
N ASP A 403 -6.02 -11.35 2.91
CA ASP A 403 -7.24 -11.44 2.10
C ASP A 403 -7.55 -10.13 1.39
N TYR A 404 -7.24 -9.01 2.04
CA TYR A 404 -7.33 -7.67 1.48
C TYR A 404 -5.92 -7.12 1.20
N GLY A 405 -5.40 -7.35 -0.01
CA GLY A 405 -4.07 -6.87 -0.44
C GLY A 405 -4.11 -5.46 -1.00
N TYR A 406 -4.77 -5.30 -2.16
CA TYR A 406 -4.95 -4.02 -2.83
C TYR A 406 -6.42 -3.73 -3.12
N PRO A 407 -6.91 -2.50 -2.79
CA PRO A 407 -8.21 -2.02 -3.28
C PRO A 407 -8.06 -1.67 -4.77
N ILE A 408 -8.66 -2.48 -5.65
CA ILE A 408 -8.50 -2.32 -7.10
C ILE A 408 -9.27 -1.07 -7.56
N PRO A 409 -8.62 -0.13 -8.26
CA PRO A 409 -9.28 1.07 -8.77
C PRO A 409 -10.05 0.76 -10.06
N THR A 410 -11.14 0.01 -9.96
CA THR A 410 -12.04 -0.31 -11.08
C THR A 410 -12.74 0.93 -11.62
N ILE A 411 -13.32 0.84 -12.82
CA ILE A 411 -14.03 1.96 -13.47
C ILE A 411 -15.20 2.44 -12.60
N MET A 412 -15.91 1.52 -11.92
CA MET A 412 -17.10 1.84 -11.12
C MET A 412 -16.78 2.33 -9.71
N ARG A 413 -15.54 2.11 -9.21
CA ARG A 413 -15.12 2.40 -7.84
C ARG A 413 -15.59 3.75 -7.32
N ASP A 414 -15.30 4.83 -8.03
CA ASP A 414 -15.55 6.19 -7.51
C ASP A 414 -17.04 6.48 -7.34
N SER A 415 -17.89 6.02 -8.26
CA SER A 415 -19.34 6.17 -8.17
C SER A 415 -19.92 5.35 -7.03
N GLU A 416 -19.46 4.11 -6.85
CA GLU A 416 -19.86 3.23 -5.77
C GLU A 416 -19.48 3.78 -4.39
N LEU A 417 -18.26 4.29 -4.26
CA LEU A 417 -17.81 4.93 -3.02
C LEU A 417 -18.60 6.19 -2.68
N ALA A 418 -18.86 7.06 -3.68
CA ALA A 418 -19.67 8.26 -3.46
C ALA A 418 -21.09 7.92 -2.96
N ARG A 419 -21.72 6.89 -3.56
CA ARG A 419 -23.03 6.37 -3.14
C ARG A 419 -22.99 5.86 -1.68
N ALA A 420 -21.98 5.05 -1.34
CA ALA A 420 -21.84 4.50 0.00
C ALA A 420 -21.59 5.59 1.05
N HIS A 421 -20.63 6.47 0.81
CA HIS A 421 -20.31 7.54 1.75
C HIS A 421 -21.46 8.48 2.02
N THR A 422 -22.31 8.77 1.01
CA THR A 422 -23.52 9.59 1.20
C THR A 422 -24.42 8.98 2.27
N VAL A 423 -24.75 7.71 2.15
CA VAL A 423 -25.64 7.02 3.09
C VAL A 423 -24.96 6.80 4.45
N LEU A 424 -23.68 6.46 4.46
CA LEU A 424 -22.91 6.24 5.70
C LEU A 424 -22.83 7.53 6.53
N GLU A 425 -22.41 8.66 5.92
CA GLU A 425 -22.26 9.92 6.64
C GLU A 425 -23.60 10.51 7.11
N ASP A 426 -24.70 10.31 6.36
CA ASP A 426 -26.07 10.64 6.81
C ASP A 426 -26.47 9.87 8.09
N ASN A 427 -25.80 8.73 8.37
CA ASN A 427 -26.01 7.92 9.57
C ASN A 427 -24.89 8.07 10.62
N SER A 428 -24.06 9.12 10.54
CA SER A 428 -22.92 9.37 11.43
C SER A 428 -21.85 8.26 11.38
N ILE A 429 -21.68 7.60 10.24
CA ILE A 429 -20.66 6.58 10.00
C ILE A 429 -19.67 7.13 8.98
N PHE A 430 -18.39 7.19 9.37
CA PHE A 430 -17.31 7.71 8.53
C PHE A 430 -16.34 6.58 8.20
N SER A 431 -16.20 6.22 6.93
CA SER A 431 -15.31 5.15 6.51
C SER A 431 -14.05 5.74 5.88
N ARG A 432 -12.86 5.47 6.43
CA ARG A 432 -11.57 6.04 6.05
C ARG A 432 -10.45 5.00 6.11
N GLY A 433 -9.31 5.34 5.55
CA GLY A 433 -8.15 4.46 5.52
C GLY A 433 -8.09 3.60 4.25
N ARG A 434 -7.16 2.62 4.23
CA ARG A 434 -6.83 1.88 3.02
C ARG A 434 -8.04 1.16 2.40
N PHE A 435 -8.73 0.33 3.16
CA PHE A 435 -9.91 -0.39 2.71
C PHE A 435 -11.23 0.23 3.20
N GLY A 436 -11.21 1.03 4.23
CA GLY A 436 -12.35 1.86 4.61
C GLY A 436 -12.63 2.97 3.58
N GLY A 437 -11.57 3.52 2.98
CA GLY A 437 -11.67 4.51 1.90
C GLY A 437 -11.64 3.93 0.50
N TRP A 438 -11.04 2.75 0.30
CA TRP A 438 -10.90 2.04 -0.99
C TRP A 438 -10.17 2.82 -2.10
N LYS A 439 -9.47 3.89 -1.78
CA LYS A 439 -8.72 4.71 -2.75
C LYS A 439 -7.22 4.47 -2.63
N TYR A 440 -6.68 3.62 -3.50
CA TYR A 440 -5.25 3.27 -3.52
C TYR A 440 -4.34 4.49 -3.55
N GLU A 441 -4.69 5.49 -4.35
CA GLU A 441 -3.91 6.71 -4.56
C GLU A 441 -3.66 7.53 -3.29
N VAL A 442 -4.49 7.36 -2.27
CA VAL A 442 -4.40 8.04 -0.96
C VAL A 442 -4.48 7.04 0.20
N SER A 443 -3.86 5.87 0.05
CA SER A 443 -3.95 4.78 1.05
C SER A 443 -2.60 4.25 1.55
N ASN A 444 -1.51 5.00 1.37
CA ASN A 444 -0.26 4.72 2.08
C ASN A 444 -0.39 5.06 3.57
N GLN A 445 0.57 4.66 4.38
CA GLN A 445 0.52 4.84 5.84
C GLN A 445 0.31 6.30 6.24
N ASP A 446 1.06 7.22 5.63
CA ASP A 446 0.97 8.66 5.85
C ASP A 446 -0.41 9.24 5.45
N HIS A 447 -0.93 8.85 4.29
CA HIS A 447 -2.29 9.24 3.89
C HIS A 447 -3.35 8.74 4.86
N CYS A 448 -3.26 7.46 5.26
CA CYS A 448 -4.20 6.86 6.20
C CYS A 448 -4.16 7.56 7.57
N PHE A 449 -2.96 7.87 8.07
CA PHE A 449 -2.76 8.59 9.32
C PHE A 449 -3.37 10.00 9.25
N VAL A 450 -3.09 10.74 8.18
CA VAL A 450 -3.62 12.09 7.98
C VAL A 450 -5.14 12.09 7.78
N GLN A 451 -5.71 11.07 7.13
CA GLN A 451 -7.17 10.91 7.07
C GLN A 451 -7.80 10.82 8.46
N GLY A 452 -7.19 10.05 9.38
CA GLY A 452 -7.65 9.96 10.77
C GLY A 452 -7.56 11.32 11.49
N ARG A 453 -6.42 12.00 11.35
CA ARG A 453 -6.21 13.35 11.89
C ARG A 453 -7.25 14.34 11.36
N GLU A 454 -7.45 14.41 10.05
CA GLU A 454 -8.39 15.38 9.45
C GLU A 454 -9.85 15.05 9.79
N LEU A 455 -10.19 13.77 9.95
CA LEU A 455 -11.54 13.37 10.36
C LEU A 455 -11.85 13.86 11.78
N ILE A 456 -10.95 13.71 12.74
CA ILE A 456 -11.20 14.22 14.10
C ILE A 456 -11.20 15.76 14.15
N ASP A 457 -10.34 16.43 13.36
CA ASP A 457 -10.40 17.88 13.20
C ASP A 457 -11.77 18.32 12.64
N ARG A 458 -12.36 17.58 11.70
CA ARG A 458 -13.72 17.83 11.19
C ARG A 458 -14.79 17.64 12.27
N LEU A 459 -14.71 16.55 13.02
CA LEU A 459 -15.74 16.18 14.00
C LEU A 459 -15.74 17.09 15.25
N VAL A 460 -14.57 17.57 15.67
CA VAL A 460 -14.40 18.33 16.90
C VAL A 460 -14.25 19.84 16.63
N LEU A 461 -13.46 20.21 15.61
CA LEU A 461 -13.12 21.60 15.32
C LEU A 461 -13.85 22.16 14.08
N GLY A 462 -14.64 21.35 13.38
CA GLY A 462 -15.33 21.78 12.15
C GLY A 462 -14.41 22.04 10.94
N ILE A 463 -13.15 21.60 10.97
CA ILE A 463 -12.17 21.80 9.90
C ILE A 463 -12.37 20.73 8.81
N PRO A 464 -12.60 21.09 7.53
CA PRO A 464 -12.89 20.11 6.50
C PRO A 464 -11.69 19.25 6.12
N GLU A 465 -11.95 17.97 5.79
CA GLU A 465 -10.97 17.01 5.28
C GLU A 465 -10.44 17.42 3.90
N LYS A 466 -9.15 17.13 3.63
CA LYS A 466 -8.46 17.42 2.37
C LYS A 466 -7.81 16.18 1.75
N ALA A 467 -7.23 15.30 2.58
CA ALA A 467 -6.50 14.11 2.14
C ALA A 467 -7.42 13.04 1.52
N TYR A 468 -8.66 12.96 1.98
CA TYR A 468 -9.65 12.03 1.45
C TYR A 468 -10.89 12.77 0.94
N LYS A 469 -11.25 12.53 -0.33
CA LYS A 469 -12.46 13.09 -0.95
C LYS A 469 -13.48 11.97 -1.15
N THR A 470 -14.59 12.05 -0.43
CA THR A 470 -15.68 11.06 -0.52
C THR A 470 -16.42 11.07 -1.86
N GLY A 471 -16.35 12.16 -2.61
CA GLY A 471 -17.16 12.39 -3.80
C GLY A 471 -18.60 12.83 -3.48
N VAL A 472 -18.95 12.92 -2.19
CA VAL A 472 -20.25 13.45 -1.76
C VAL A 472 -20.30 14.93 -2.09
N VAL A 473 -21.24 15.32 -2.95
CA VAL A 473 -21.58 16.71 -3.15
C VAL A 473 -22.32 17.19 -1.91
N SER A 474 -21.71 18.06 -1.11
CA SER A 474 -22.38 18.60 0.07
C SER A 474 -23.71 19.21 -0.38
N ARG A 475 -24.82 18.65 0.08
CA ARG A 475 -26.09 19.35 0.00
C ARG A 475 -25.90 20.60 0.84
N LYS A 476 -25.81 21.77 0.21
CA LYS A 476 -25.91 23.04 0.94
C LYS A 476 -27.17 22.92 1.79
N THR A 477 -27.01 22.93 3.09
CA THR A 477 -28.13 23.13 4.02
C THR A 477 -28.83 24.40 3.56
N ALA A 478 -30.03 24.24 3.00
CA ALA A 478 -30.91 25.33 2.62
C ALA A 478 -31.43 26.04 3.88
#